data_229f7eaa801075322265051f4ce97129
#
_entry.id   229f7eaa801075322265051f4ce97129
#
_cell.length_a   1.000
_cell.length_b   1.000
_cell.length_c   1.000
_cell.angle_alpha   90.00
_cell.angle_beta   90.00
_cell.angle_gamma   90.00
#
_symmetry.space_group_name_H-M   'P 1'
#
loop_
_entity.id
_entity.type
_entity.pdbx_description
1 polymer ?
#
loop_
_entity_poly.entity_id
_entity_poly.type
_entity_poly.pdbx_seq_one_letter_code
_entity_poly.pdbx_strand_id
1 'polypeptide(L)'
;MELPDIAYLLLRLIAFLGGIFLVGYTILSGIRTFVLPRPAQVLVFRLVFLNVRRLFDLRARQATSYLQRDQMMALYAPIALFLVPVALMIMIMIGFMAIYWALSSLSIIESFKLSGSSLLTLGSFINDSPWLMVFEFAEALLGMIMVALLIAYLPTIYNAFTRRETRVQLLEVRAGAPPSPWELIARSYRTGEL
;
A
#
# COMPACT_ATOMS: atom_id res chain seq x y z
N MET A 1 -20.20 -16.11 -37.13
CA MET A 1 -19.41 -15.35 -36.15
C MET A 1 -19.40 -13.90 -36.62
N GLU A 2 -20.29 -13.10 -36.06
CA GLU A 2 -20.51 -11.71 -36.49
C GLU A 2 -19.42 -10.79 -35.94
N LEU A 3 -19.14 -9.65 -36.60
CA LEU A 3 -18.15 -8.66 -36.18
C LEU A 3 -18.22 -8.30 -34.67
N PRO A 4 -19.43 -8.18 -34.05
CA PRO A 4 -19.55 -7.93 -32.60
C PRO A 4 -19.03 -9.08 -31.73
N ASP A 5 -19.14 -10.34 -32.17
CA ASP A 5 -18.64 -11.51 -31.44
C ASP A 5 -17.10 -11.53 -31.38
N ILE A 6 -16.45 -11.18 -32.49
CA ILE A 6 -14.99 -11.11 -32.57
C ILE A 6 -14.45 -9.99 -31.68
N ALA A 7 -15.08 -8.81 -31.70
CA ALA A 7 -14.70 -7.69 -30.86
C ALA A 7 -14.85 -8.02 -29.36
N TYR A 8 -15.91 -8.73 -28.99
CA TYR A 8 -16.13 -9.17 -27.60
C TYR A 8 -15.10 -10.20 -27.14
N LEU A 9 -14.73 -11.15 -27.99
CA LEU A 9 -13.68 -12.13 -27.71
C LEU A 9 -12.30 -11.45 -27.55
N LEU A 10 -11.99 -10.49 -28.42
CA LEU A 10 -10.75 -9.71 -28.32
C LEU A 10 -10.71 -8.92 -27.00
N LEU A 11 -11.80 -8.30 -26.61
CA LEU A 11 -11.90 -7.57 -25.35
C LEU A 11 -11.65 -8.47 -24.14
N ARG A 12 -12.25 -9.67 -24.13
CA ARG A 12 -12.02 -10.68 -23.07
C ARG A 12 -10.57 -11.15 -23.04
N LEU A 13 -9.97 -11.39 -24.17
CA LEU A 13 -8.56 -11.78 -24.26
C LEU A 13 -7.64 -10.69 -23.71
N ILE A 14 -7.90 -9.43 -24.07
CA ILE A 14 -7.15 -8.27 -23.54
C ILE A 14 -7.34 -8.16 -22.03
N ALA A 15 -8.55 -8.33 -21.52
CA ALA A 15 -8.82 -8.30 -20.08
C ALA A 15 -8.10 -9.43 -19.32
N PHE A 16 -8.07 -10.63 -19.89
CA PHE A 16 -7.34 -11.77 -19.32
C PHE A 16 -5.83 -11.52 -19.24
N LEU A 17 -5.22 -11.14 -20.37
CA LEU A 17 -3.79 -10.85 -20.42
C LEU A 17 -3.42 -9.65 -19.53
N GLY A 18 -4.25 -8.60 -19.53
CA GLY A 18 -4.10 -7.44 -18.67
C GLY A 18 -4.21 -7.80 -17.20
N GLY A 19 -5.15 -8.67 -16.84
CA GLY A 19 -5.32 -9.17 -15.47
C GLY A 19 -4.09 -9.96 -14.99
N ILE A 20 -3.62 -10.91 -15.79
CA ILE A 20 -2.39 -11.67 -15.47
C ILE A 20 -1.18 -10.75 -15.33
N PHE A 21 -1.01 -9.80 -16.27
CA PHE A 21 0.08 -8.84 -16.21
C PHE A 21 0.02 -7.99 -14.92
N LEU A 22 -1.18 -7.51 -14.57
CA LEU A 22 -1.37 -6.69 -13.38
C LEU A 22 -1.07 -7.47 -12.10
N VAL A 23 -1.55 -8.72 -11.99
CA VAL A 23 -1.25 -9.60 -10.85
C VAL A 23 0.25 -9.87 -10.76
N GLY A 24 0.88 -10.27 -11.85
CA GLY A 24 2.33 -10.54 -11.90
C GLY A 24 3.16 -9.30 -11.53
N TYR A 25 2.81 -8.14 -12.07
CA TYR A 25 3.44 -6.88 -11.72
C TYR A 25 3.28 -6.55 -10.23
N THR A 26 2.08 -6.80 -9.67
CA THR A 26 1.79 -6.52 -8.26
C THR A 26 2.59 -7.44 -7.33
N ILE A 27 2.68 -8.73 -7.65
CA ILE A 27 3.51 -9.69 -6.89
C ILE A 27 4.98 -9.25 -6.92
N LEU A 28 5.51 -8.92 -8.09
CA LEU A 28 6.89 -8.46 -8.23
C LEU A 28 7.13 -7.15 -7.47
N SER A 29 6.16 -6.23 -7.49
CA SER A 29 6.20 -4.98 -6.73
C SER A 29 6.18 -5.24 -5.22
N GLY A 30 5.37 -6.19 -4.76
CA GLY A 30 5.33 -6.62 -3.35
C GLY A 30 6.67 -7.19 -2.90
N ILE A 31 7.25 -8.11 -3.65
CA ILE A 31 8.57 -8.69 -3.36
C ILE A 31 9.63 -7.59 -3.29
N ARG A 32 9.66 -6.68 -4.26
CA ARG A 32 10.61 -5.56 -4.27
C ARG A 32 10.43 -4.60 -3.11
N THR A 33 9.21 -4.41 -2.65
CA THR A 33 8.90 -3.48 -1.55
C THR A 33 9.23 -4.06 -0.18
N PHE A 34 8.94 -5.35 0.04
CA PHE A 34 9.01 -5.96 1.37
C PHE A 34 10.25 -6.84 1.60
N VAL A 35 10.80 -7.44 0.55
CA VAL A 35 11.89 -8.42 0.67
C VAL A 35 13.26 -7.81 0.36
N LEU A 36 13.35 -6.88 -0.60
CA LEU A 36 14.63 -6.30 -0.99
C LEU A 36 15.07 -5.18 -0.03
N PRO A 37 16.31 -5.22 0.48
CA PRO A 37 16.83 -4.23 1.43
C PRO A 37 17.06 -2.84 0.84
N ARG A 38 17.10 -2.72 -0.49
CA ARG A 38 17.16 -1.42 -1.20
C ARG A 38 15.81 -1.19 -1.87
N PRO A 39 15.07 -0.13 -1.51
CA PRO A 39 13.81 0.19 -2.16
C PRO A 39 14.08 0.54 -3.63
N ALA A 40 13.87 -0.41 -4.52
CA ALA A 40 13.68 -0.07 -5.91
C ALA A 40 12.51 0.90 -5.98
N GLN A 41 12.63 1.95 -6.81
CA GLN A 41 11.54 2.93 -6.97
C GLN A 41 10.34 2.24 -7.64
N VAL A 42 9.52 1.55 -6.84
CA VAL A 42 8.32 0.88 -7.32
C VAL A 42 7.27 1.96 -7.57
N LEU A 43 6.70 2.00 -8.77
CA LEU A 43 5.69 2.99 -9.16
C LEU A 43 4.52 3.03 -8.16
N VAL A 44 4.09 1.87 -7.65
CA VAL A 44 3.00 1.78 -6.67
C VAL A 44 3.35 2.54 -5.39
N PHE A 45 4.56 2.33 -4.87
CA PHE A 45 5.05 3.04 -3.68
C PHE A 45 5.02 4.57 -3.90
N ARG A 46 5.57 5.02 -5.03
CA ARG A 46 5.58 6.45 -5.39
C ARG A 46 4.17 7.03 -5.51
N LEU A 47 3.24 6.31 -6.16
CA LEU A 47 1.86 6.76 -6.34
C LEU A 47 1.11 6.86 -5.01
N VAL A 48 1.26 5.86 -4.13
CA VAL A 48 0.65 5.89 -2.80
C VAL A 48 1.17 7.09 -2.01
N PHE A 49 2.49 7.26 -1.94
CA PHE A 49 3.11 8.38 -1.21
C PHE A 49 2.70 9.74 -1.76
N LEU A 50 2.65 9.91 -3.08
CA LEU A 50 2.21 11.17 -3.69
C LEU A 50 0.74 11.48 -3.39
N ASN A 51 -0.15 10.49 -3.48
CA ASN A 51 -1.57 10.70 -3.22
C ASN A 51 -1.84 10.99 -1.74
N VAL A 52 -1.22 10.24 -0.84
CA VAL A 52 -1.31 10.50 0.59
C VAL A 52 -0.77 11.89 0.93
N ARG A 53 0.38 12.27 0.35
CA ARG A 53 0.94 13.61 0.56
C ARG A 53 -0.02 14.71 0.11
N ARG A 54 -0.65 14.56 -1.06
CA ARG A 54 -1.65 15.54 -1.54
C ARG A 54 -2.83 15.69 -0.57
N LEU A 55 -3.33 14.58 -0.01
CA LEU A 55 -4.41 14.60 0.98
C LEU A 55 -3.98 15.30 2.26
N PHE A 56 -2.77 15.03 2.74
CA PHE A 56 -2.22 15.67 3.93
C PHE A 56 -1.92 17.16 3.70
N ASP A 57 -1.40 17.53 2.53
CA ASP A 57 -1.15 18.94 2.18
C ASP A 57 -2.47 19.74 2.09
N LEU A 58 -3.54 19.14 1.54
CA LEU A 58 -4.87 19.76 1.53
C LEU A 58 -5.40 20.00 2.94
N ARG A 59 -5.23 19.03 3.84
CA ARG A 59 -5.67 19.15 5.22
C ARG A 59 -4.77 20.09 6.03
N ALA A 60 -3.47 20.07 5.80
CA ALA A 60 -2.51 20.95 6.46
C ALA A 60 -2.67 22.44 6.10
N ARG A 61 -3.27 22.74 4.92
CA ARG A 61 -3.61 24.12 4.55
C ARG A 61 -4.70 24.75 5.42
N GLN A 62 -5.52 23.92 6.08
CA GLN A 62 -6.58 24.35 6.98
C GLN A 62 -6.10 24.51 8.42
N ALA A 63 -4.88 24.09 8.73
CA ALA A 63 -4.31 24.20 10.08
C ALA A 63 -3.92 25.66 10.36
N THR A 64 -4.44 26.22 11.46
CA THR A 64 -4.19 27.60 11.90
C THR A 64 -2.94 27.76 12.72
N SER A 65 -2.41 26.65 13.28
CA SER A 65 -1.21 26.62 14.13
C SER A 65 -0.11 25.76 13.54
N TYR A 66 1.14 26.20 13.71
CA TYR A 66 2.33 25.43 13.33
C TYR A 66 2.38 24.05 14.01
N LEU A 67 2.07 23.99 15.30
CA LEU A 67 2.01 22.74 16.08
C LEU A 67 1.00 21.74 15.53
N GLN A 68 -0.19 22.20 15.15
CA GLN A 68 -1.21 21.34 14.54
C GLN A 68 -0.75 20.77 13.19
N ARG A 69 -0.09 21.61 12.40
CA ARG A 69 0.47 21.19 11.11
C ARG A 69 1.55 20.13 11.27
N ASP A 70 2.44 20.31 12.23
CA ASP A 70 3.53 19.37 12.52
C ASP A 70 2.99 18.01 13.01
N GLN A 71 2.03 18.01 13.94
CA GLN A 71 1.36 16.81 14.40
C GLN A 71 0.66 16.03 13.28
N MET A 72 -0.02 16.74 12.36
CA MET A 72 -0.62 16.11 11.19
C MET A 72 0.43 15.49 10.28
N MET A 73 1.51 16.21 9.99
CA MET A 73 2.56 15.74 9.10
C MET A 73 3.38 14.58 9.70
N ALA A 74 3.44 14.46 11.02
CA ALA A 74 4.06 13.32 11.69
C ALA A 74 3.38 11.98 11.34
N LEU A 75 2.05 11.97 11.16
CA LEU A 75 1.27 10.78 10.78
C LEU A 75 1.39 10.40 9.30
N TYR A 76 1.89 11.30 8.45
CA TYR A 76 1.99 11.07 7.00
C TYR A 76 2.77 9.79 6.66
N ALA A 77 3.96 9.63 7.23
CA ALA A 77 4.82 8.50 6.89
C ALA A 77 4.26 7.14 7.35
N PRO A 78 3.77 6.98 8.60
CA PRO A 78 3.13 5.73 9.03
C PRO A 78 1.90 5.36 8.18
N ILE A 79 1.03 6.33 7.89
CA ILE A 79 -0.18 6.09 7.09
C ILE A 79 0.18 5.74 5.64
N ALA A 80 1.12 6.46 5.03
CA ALA A 80 1.56 6.16 3.68
C ALA A 80 2.14 4.74 3.58
N LEU A 81 2.96 4.32 4.55
CA LEU A 81 3.55 2.98 4.60
C LEU A 81 2.48 1.89 4.80
N PHE A 82 1.47 2.15 5.64
CA PHE A 82 0.35 1.22 5.83
C PHE A 82 -0.51 1.07 4.57
N LEU A 83 -0.69 2.15 3.81
CA LEU A 83 -1.50 2.12 2.59
C LEU A 83 -0.82 1.42 1.40
N VAL A 84 0.50 1.21 1.41
CA VAL A 84 1.18 0.48 0.34
C VAL A 84 0.67 -0.96 0.20
N PRO A 85 0.67 -1.82 1.23
CA PRO A 85 0.13 -3.17 1.10
C PRO A 85 -1.37 -3.18 0.78
N VAL A 86 -2.15 -2.23 1.29
CA VAL A 86 -3.57 -2.10 0.93
C VAL A 86 -3.74 -1.81 -0.56
N ALA A 87 -2.93 -0.90 -1.12
CA ALA A 87 -2.94 -0.61 -2.55
C ALA A 87 -2.55 -1.83 -3.40
N LEU A 88 -1.56 -2.62 -2.96
CA LEU A 88 -1.20 -3.87 -3.62
C LEU A 88 -2.36 -4.89 -3.58
N MET A 89 -3.07 -5.03 -2.46
CA MET A 89 -4.26 -5.88 -2.37
C MET A 89 -5.36 -5.45 -3.33
N ILE A 90 -5.63 -4.15 -3.43
CA ILE A 90 -6.61 -3.61 -4.40
C ILE A 90 -6.18 -3.91 -5.84
N MET A 91 -4.89 -3.81 -6.17
CA MET A 91 -4.40 -4.14 -7.50
C MET A 91 -4.55 -5.64 -7.81
N ILE A 92 -4.29 -6.54 -6.87
CA ILE A 92 -4.54 -7.98 -7.01
C ILE A 92 -6.02 -8.21 -7.29
N MET A 93 -6.91 -7.63 -6.49
CA MET A 93 -8.35 -7.74 -6.64
C MET A 93 -8.82 -7.29 -8.04
N ILE A 94 -8.34 -6.15 -8.53
CA ILE A 94 -8.69 -5.66 -9.88
C ILE A 94 -8.16 -6.61 -10.96
N GLY A 95 -6.95 -7.15 -10.79
CA GLY A 95 -6.37 -8.11 -11.73
C GLY A 95 -7.16 -9.40 -11.81
N PHE A 96 -7.54 -9.99 -10.67
CA PHE A 96 -8.36 -11.21 -10.65
C PHE A 96 -9.81 -10.94 -11.09
N MET A 97 -10.39 -9.80 -10.76
CA MET A 97 -11.68 -9.38 -11.30
C MET A 97 -11.68 -9.38 -12.83
N ALA A 98 -10.62 -8.88 -13.47
CA ALA A 98 -10.49 -8.89 -14.93
C ALA A 98 -10.32 -10.33 -15.47
N ILE A 99 -9.58 -11.20 -14.78
CA ILE A 99 -9.41 -12.62 -15.13
C ILE A 99 -10.75 -13.35 -15.05
N TYR A 100 -11.51 -13.19 -13.97
CA TYR A 100 -12.83 -13.84 -13.78
C TYR A 100 -13.82 -13.37 -14.82
N TRP A 101 -13.89 -12.07 -15.09
CA TRP A 101 -14.76 -11.53 -16.13
C TRP A 101 -14.39 -12.07 -17.52
N ALA A 102 -13.14 -12.28 -17.80
CA ALA A 102 -12.66 -12.80 -19.06
C ALA A 102 -12.95 -14.30 -19.25
N LEU A 103 -12.82 -15.10 -18.17
CA LEU A 103 -12.94 -16.57 -18.24
C LEU A 103 -14.39 -17.07 -18.07
N SER A 104 -15.27 -16.26 -17.48
CA SER A 104 -16.64 -16.67 -17.15
C SER A 104 -17.67 -15.80 -17.86
N SER A 105 -18.94 -16.19 -17.75
CA SER A 105 -20.09 -15.37 -18.17
C SER A 105 -20.56 -14.40 -17.08
N LEU A 106 -19.79 -14.24 -16.02
CA LEU A 106 -20.12 -13.36 -14.89
C LEU A 106 -20.12 -11.89 -15.32
N SER A 107 -21.00 -11.13 -14.72
CA SER A 107 -20.98 -9.67 -14.84
C SER A 107 -19.74 -9.10 -14.13
N ILE A 108 -19.39 -7.84 -14.43
CA ILE A 108 -18.28 -7.13 -13.76
C ILE A 108 -18.49 -7.10 -12.23
N ILE A 109 -19.74 -6.90 -11.78
CA ILE A 109 -20.10 -6.84 -10.35
C ILE A 109 -19.92 -8.21 -9.68
N GLU A 110 -20.31 -9.28 -10.34
CA GLU A 110 -20.12 -10.65 -9.84
C GLU A 110 -18.65 -11.03 -9.79
N SER A 111 -17.88 -10.69 -10.83
CA SER A 111 -16.44 -10.88 -10.85
C SER A 111 -15.73 -10.10 -9.73
N PHE A 112 -16.19 -8.89 -9.43
CA PHE A 112 -15.70 -8.10 -8.29
C PHE A 112 -16.02 -8.78 -6.95
N LYS A 113 -17.26 -9.27 -6.77
CA LYS A 113 -17.67 -9.99 -5.56
C LYS A 113 -16.87 -11.29 -5.39
N LEU A 114 -16.67 -12.03 -6.46
CA LEU A 114 -15.88 -13.27 -6.46
C LEU A 114 -14.43 -12.99 -6.03
N SER A 115 -13.77 -12.02 -6.68
CA SER A 115 -12.41 -11.63 -6.36
C SER A 115 -12.29 -11.12 -4.91
N GLY A 116 -13.17 -10.21 -4.47
CA GLY A 116 -13.15 -9.73 -3.09
C GLY A 116 -13.40 -10.84 -2.06
N SER A 117 -14.30 -11.79 -2.36
CA SER A 117 -14.57 -12.96 -1.52
C SER A 117 -13.36 -13.88 -1.42
N SER A 118 -12.69 -14.15 -2.52
CA SER A 118 -11.50 -15.01 -2.57
C SER A 118 -10.30 -14.35 -1.90
N LEU A 119 -9.98 -13.11 -2.25
CA LEU A 119 -8.83 -12.38 -1.71
C LEU A 119 -8.90 -12.22 -0.19
N LEU A 120 -10.09 -11.90 0.33
CA LEU A 120 -10.32 -11.73 1.77
C LEU A 120 -10.71 -13.02 2.48
N THR A 121 -10.72 -14.16 1.76
CA THR A 121 -11.08 -15.49 2.28
C THR A 121 -12.45 -15.53 2.97
N LEU A 122 -13.42 -14.76 2.46
CA LEU A 122 -14.76 -14.64 3.05
C LEU A 122 -15.64 -15.84 2.76
N GLY A 123 -15.43 -16.53 1.60
CA GLY A 123 -16.25 -17.66 1.17
C GLY A 123 -17.72 -17.30 0.89
N SER A 124 -18.02 -16.03 0.67
CA SER A 124 -19.38 -15.52 0.48
C SER A 124 -19.92 -15.71 -0.92
N PHE A 125 -19.07 -15.97 -1.88
CA PHE A 125 -19.41 -16.20 -3.27
C PHE A 125 -18.64 -17.43 -3.76
N ILE A 126 -19.37 -18.49 -4.15
CA ILE A 126 -18.80 -19.77 -4.59
C ILE A 126 -19.22 -19.97 -6.05
N ASN A 127 -18.26 -20.35 -6.88
CA ASN A 127 -18.52 -20.72 -8.27
C ASN A 127 -18.24 -22.21 -8.46
N ASP A 128 -19.15 -22.92 -9.16
CA ASP A 128 -19.06 -24.36 -9.37
C ASP A 128 -18.09 -24.75 -10.52
N SER A 129 -17.47 -23.79 -11.19
CA SER A 129 -16.52 -24.05 -12.27
C SER A 129 -15.16 -24.47 -11.73
N PRO A 130 -14.68 -25.70 -12.03
CA PRO A 130 -13.40 -26.19 -11.50
C PRO A 130 -12.20 -25.32 -11.88
N TRP A 131 -12.23 -24.70 -13.07
CA TRP A 131 -11.17 -23.83 -13.55
C TRP A 131 -11.10 -22.51 -12.80
N LEU A 132 -12.26 -21.94 -12.44
CA LEU A 132 -12.31 -20.72 -11.63
C LEU A 132 -11.83 -20.98 -10.22
N MET A 133 -12.14 -22.15 -9.64
CA MET A 133 -11.70 -22.53 -8.28
C MET A 133 -10.16 -22.52 -8.16
N VAL A 134 -9.42 -22.89 -9.23
CA VAL A 134 -7.94 -22.82 -9.20
C VAL A 134 -7.46 -21.38 -9.05
N PHE A 135 -8.09 -20.44 -9.76
CA PHE A 135 -7.77 -19.03 -9.63
C PHE A 135 -8.21 -18.47 -8.28
N GLU A 136 -9.37 -18.89 -7.75
CA GLU A 136 -9.85 -18.51 -6.41
C GLU A 136 -8.86 -18.94 -5.31
N PHE A 137 -8.35 -20.17 -5.38
CA PHE A 137 -7.34 -20.64 -4.43
C PHE A 137 -6.02 -19.88 -4.56
N ALA A 138 -5.58 -19.59 -5.79
CA ALA A 138 -4.38 -18.80 -6.03
C ALA A 138 -4.55 -17.36 -5.48
N GLU A 139 -5.71 -16.75 -5.69
CA GLU A 139 -6.02 -15.42 -5.17
C GLU A 139 -6.09 -15.41 -3.65
N ALA A 140 -6.79 -16.39 -3.04
CA ALA A 140 -6.88 -16.54 -1.59
C ALA A 140 -5.49 -16.70 -0.94
N LEU A 141 -4.62 -17.53 -1.55
CA LEU A 141 -3.25 -17.69 -1.09
C LEU A 141 -2.47 -16.37 -1.15
N LEU A 142 -2.60 -15.61 -2.24
CA LEU A 142 -1.98 -14.29 -2.37
C LEU A 142 -2.54 -13.30 -1.33
N GLY A 143 -3.84 -13.33 -1.06
CA GLY A 143 -4.49 -12.53 -0.02
C GLY A 143 -3.89 -12.81 1.36
N MET A 144 -3.76 -14.09 1.74
CA MET A 144 -3.16 -14.49 3.01
C MET A 144 -1.68 -14.06 3.11
N ILE A 145 -0.91 -14.21 2.04
CA ILE A 145 0.48 -13.75 1.99
C ILE A 145 0.57 -12.23 2.19
N MET A 146 -0.31 -11.46 1.54
CA MET A 146 -0.33 -10.00 1.68
C MET A 146 -0.68 -9.55 3.10
N VAL A 147 -1.65 -10.22 3.74
CA VAL A 147 -1.99 -9.94 5.15
C VAL A 147 -0.83 -10.32 6.08
N ALA A 148 -0.20 -11.46 5.87
CA ALA A 148 0.98 -11.87 6.65
C ALA A 148 2.14 -10.87 6.50
N LEU A 149 2.41 -10.39 5.27
CA LEU A 149 3.42 -9.36 5.01
C LEU A 149 3.06 -8.03 5.69
N LEU A 150 1.80 -7.63 5.68
CA LEU A 150 1.34 -6.43 6.38
C LEU A 150 1.63 -6.53 7.88
N ILE A 151 1.27 -7.66 8.51
CA ILE A 151 1.49 -7.88 9.93
C ILE A 151 3.00 -7.90 10.25
N ALA A 152 3.80 -8.58 9.45
CA ALA A 152 5.25 -8.63 9.62
C ALA A 152 5.93 -7.25 9.44
N TYR A 153 5.34 -6.39 8.63
CA TYR A 153 5.89 -5.07 8.33
C TYR A 153 5.52 -3.99 9.36
N LEU A 154 4.43 -4.15 10.11
CA LEU A 154 3.98 -3.20 11.14
C LEU A 154 5.06 -2.87 12.18
N PRO A 155 5.78 -3.85 12.78
CA PRO A 155 6.86 -3.54 13.72
C PRO A 155 8.00 -2.74 13.08
N THR A 156 8.29 -2.97 11.81
CA THR A 156 9.34 -2.24 11.07
C THR A 156 8.96 -0.77 10.91
N ILE A 157 7.70 -0.50 10.58
CA ILE A 157 7.16 0.87 10.50
C ILE A 157 7.25 1.55 11.88
N TYR A 158 6.79 0.86 12.91
CA TYR A 158 6.81 1.38 14.29
C TYR A 158 8.23 1.72 14.74
N ASN A 159 9.18 0.81 14.56
CA ASN A 159 10.58 1.01 14.92
C ASN A 159 11.23 2.18 14.17
N ALA A 160 10.92 2.32 12.87
CA ALA A 160 11.43 3.44 12.08
C ALA A 160 10.89 4.79 12.59
N PHE A 161 9.59 4.83 12.95
CA PHE A 161 8.94 6.01 13.52
C PHE A 161 9.52 6.34 14.90
N THR A 162 9.59 5.39 15.81
CA THR A 162 10.09 5.58 17.17
C THR A 162 11.53 6.06 17.19
N ARG A 163 12.41 5.51 16.33
CA ARG A 163 13.82 5.98 16.23
C ARG A 163 13.90 7.44 15.80
N ARG A 164 13.04 7.89 14.90
CA ARG A 164 13.00 9.29 14.47
C ARG A 164 12.50 10.17 15.61
N GLU A 165 11.41 9.79 16.26
CA GLU A 165 10.80 10.53 17.36
C GLU A 165 11.77 10.70 18.53
N THR A 166 12.44 9.63 18.93
CA THR A 166 13.46 9.67 19.97
C THR A 166 14.59 10.65 19.64
N ARG A 167 15.04 10.72 18.38
CA ARG A 167 16.05 11.69 17.96
C ARG A 167 15.56 13.13 18.04
N VAL A 168 14.31 13.39 17.66
CA VAL A 168 13.68 14.71 17.74
C VAL A 168 13.57 15.13 19.22
N GLN A 169 13.08 14.25 20.09
CA GLN A 169 12.99 14.51 21.52
C GLN A 169 14.36 14.78 22.17
N LEU A 170 15.39 14.02 21.81
CA LEU A 170 16.74 14.27 22.28
C LEU A 170 17.26 15.64 21.84
N LEU A 171 16.93 16.07 20.61
CA LEU A 171 17.28 17.41 20.14
C LEU A 171 16.51 18.50 20.88
N GLU A 172 15.22 18.33 21.14
CA GLU A 172 14.40 19.27 21.91
C GLU A 172 14.96 19.45 23.32
N VAL A 173 15.26 18.35 24.02
CA VAL A 173 15.84 18.40 25.37
C VAL A 173 17.19 19.14 25.37
N ARG A 174 18.01 18.97 24.33
CA ARG A 174 19.31 19.63 24.21
C ARG A 174 19.21 21.09 23.77
N ALA A 175 18.26 21.41 22.88
CA ALA A 175 18.12 22.76 22.31
C ALA A 175 17.30 23.72 23.20
N GLY A 176 16.58 23.20 24.22
CA GLY A 176 15.73 23.99 25.09
C GLY A 176 14.37 24.39 24.48
N ALA A 177 13.55 25.05 25.25
CA ALA A 177 12.25 25.56 24.79
C ALA A 177 12.18 27.09 25.02
N PRO A 178 12.15 27.91 23.95
CA PRO A 178 12.14 27.60 22.51
C PRO A 178 13.51 27.06 22.02
N PRO A 179 13.53 26.18 20.99
CA PRO A 179 14.76 25.57 20.51
C PRO A 179 15.72 26.62 19.94
N SER A 180 16.92 26.68 20.52
CA SER A 180 17.96 27.63 20.13
C SER A 180 19.26 26.89 19.79
N PRO A 181 19.88 27.16 18.61
CA PRO A 181 21.19 26.61 18.26
C PRO A 181 22.29 26.98 19.24
N TRP A 182 22.21 28.17 19.80
CA TRP A 182 23.15 28.68 20.79
C TRP A 182 23.08 27.90 22.11
N GLU A 183 21.88 27.61 22.57
CA GLU A 183 21.67 26.84 23.79
C GLU A 183 22.12 25.38 23.67
N LEU A 184 21.95 24.80 22.50
CA LEU A 184 22.46 23.48 22.16
C LEU A 184 23.98 23.42 22.28
N ILE A 185 24.72 24.38 21.72
CA ILE A 185 26.18 24.46 21.79
C ILE A 185 26.64 24.73 23.24
N ALA A 186 25.98 25.64 23.94
CA ALA A 186 26.33 25.96 25.31
C ALA A 186 26.13 24.78 26.28
N ARG A 187 25.09 23.98 26.10
CA ARG A 187 24.85 22.77 26.89
C ARG A 187 25.82 21.66 26.53
N SER A 188 26.10 21.43 25.27
CA SER A 188 27.11 20.45 24.79
C SER A 188 28.49 20.73 25.37
N TYR A 189 28.88 21.99 25.43
CA TYR A 189 30.11 22.42 26.05
C TYR A 189 30.15 22.16 27.56
N ARG A 190 29.03 22.41 28.28
CA ARG A 190 28.92 22.15 29.73
C ARG A 190 28.91 20.67 30.09
N THR A 191 28.38 19.81 29.20
CA THR A 191 28.32 18.34 29.41
C THR A 191 29.57 17.63 28.94
N GLY A 192 30.52 18.31 28.29
CA GLY A 192 31.79 17.72 27.82
C GLY A 192 31.58 16.73 26.64
N GLU A 193 30.51 16.88 25.88
CA GLU A 193 30.19 16.04 24.72
C GLU A 193 30.68 16.62 23.38
N LEU A 194 31.60 17.61 23.43
CA LEU A 194 32.32 18.18 22.27
C LEU A 194 33.76 17.68 22.23
#